data_845a4893b2eaf2865865ec9a70712b02
#
_entry.id   845a4893b2eaf2865865ec9a70712b02
#
_cell.length_a   1.000
_cell.length_b   1.000
_cell.length_c   1.000
_cell.angle_alpha   90.00
_cell.angle_beta   90.00
_cell.angle_gamma   90.00
#
_symmetry.space_group_name_H-M   'P 1'
#
loop_
_entity.id
_entity.type
_entity.pdbx_description
1 polymer ?
#
loop_
_entity_poly.entity_id
_entity_poly.type
_entity_poly.pdbx_seq_one_letter_code
_entity_poly.pdbx_strand_id
1 'polypeptide(L)'
;MAHGPKAPQAPGIKGWIEYRLPVFSFLDNSLGSKYPAPRNLNYWWNFGSIAGICLVLQILTGLFLTMHYAPNVNLAFDSVEHIMRDVNYGWMIRYMHAVGASMFFVVVYIHICRGLYYGSYKAPREILWWLGLVIFLLMMATAFMGYVLPWGQMKIGRAHV
;
A
#
# COMPACT_ATOMS: atom_id res chain seq x y z
N MET A 1 -6.92 -24.43 -23.96
CA MET A 1 -8.16 -23.65 -23.88
C MET A 1 -8.36 -23.25 -22.43
N ALA A 2 -8.21 -21.97 -22.09
CA ALA A 2 -8.46 -21.47 -20.76
C ALA A 2 -9.99 -21.45 -20.56
N HIS A 3 -10.51 -22.29 -19.66
CA HIS A 3 -11.89 -22.17 -19.23
C HIS A 3 -12.07 -20.78 -18.63
N GLY A 4 -12.82 -19.92 -19.32
CA GLY A 4 -13.27 -18.67 -18.76
C GLY A 4 -14.01 -18.90 -17.45
N PRO A 5 -13.99 -17.92 -16.53
CA PRO A 5 -14.65 -18.07 -15.25
C PRO A 5 -16.14 -18.36 -15.47
N LYS A 6 -16.65 -19.44 -14.83
CA LYS A 6 -18.05 -19.79 -14.90
C LYS A 6 -18.89 -18.63 -14.35
N ALA A 7 -20.00 -18.33 -15.03
CA ALA A 7 -20.97 -17.33 -14.59
C ALA A 7 -21.44 -17.59 -13.15
N PRO A 8 -21.85 -16.53 -12.40
CA PRO A 8 -22.24 -16.65 -11.01
C PRO A 8 -23.38 -17.64 -10.85
N GLN A 9 -23.20 -18.63 -9.97
CA GLN A 9 -24.21 -19.67 -9.71
C GLN A 9 -25.35 -19.15 -8.81
N ALA A 10 -25.17 -17.99 -8.18
CA ALA A 10 -26.19 -17.37 -7.32
C ALA A 10 -26.85 -16.19 -8.03
N PRO A 11 -28.19 -16.18 -8.20
CA PRO A 11 -28.91 -15.04 -8.72
C PRO A 11 -28.90 -13.88 -7.70
N GLY A 12 -28.72 -12.64 -8.18
CA GLY A 12 -28.80 -11.44 -7.38
C GLY A 12 -27.48 -10.71 -7.14
N ILE A 13 -27.56 -9.59 -6.40
CA ILE A 13 -26.45 -8.69 -6.14
C ILE A 13 -25.27 -9.39 -5.43
N LYS A 14 -25.56 -10.30 -4.49
CA LYS A 14 -24.54 -11.05 -3.75
C LYS A 14 -23.72 -11.96 -4.68
N GLY A 15 -24.35 -12.67 -5.60
CA GLY A 15 -23.65 -13.50 -6.60
C GLY A 15 -22.85 -12.67 -7.59
N TRP A 16 -23.36 -11.50 -7.98
CA TRP A 16 -22.66 -10.57 -8.84
C TRP A 16 -21.40 -10.00 -8.18
N ILE A 17 -21.50 -9.62 -6.89
CA ILE A 17 -20.35 -9.13 -6.10
C ILE A 17 -19.32 -10.25 -5.95
N GLU A 18 -19.74 -11.44 -5.53
CA GLU A 18 -18.83 -12.55 -5.27
C GLU A 18 -18.09 -13.02 -6.55
N TYR A 19 -18.72 -12.90 -7.70
CA TYR A 19 -18.07 -13.20 -9.00
C TYR A 19 -16.94 -12.22 -9.34
N ARG A 20 -17.07 -10.94 -8.98
CA ARG A 20 -16.10 -9.88 -9.28
C ARG A 20 -15.14 -9.58 -8.15
N LEU A 21 -15.59 -9.75 -6.93
CA LEU A 21 -14.87 -9.54 -5.68
C LEU A 21 -15.14 -10.74 -4.76
N PRO A 22 -14.42 -11.86 -4.93
CA PRO A 22 -14.65 -13.11 -4.20
C PRO A 22 -14.19 -13.02 -2.74
N VAL A 23 -14.77 -12.11 -1.94
CA VAL A 23 -14.39 -11.84 -0.56
C VAL A 23 -14.73 -13.02 0.35
N PHE A 24 -15.92 -13.56 0.22
CA PHE A 24 -16.37 -14.69 1.06
C PHE A 24 -15.63 -15.97 0.70
N SER A 25 -15.50 -16.28 -0.59
CA SER A 25 -14.70 -17.43 -1.06
C SER A 25 -13.22 -17.29 -0.69
N PHE A 26 -12.69 -16.07 -0.71
CA PHE A 26 -11.31 -15.82 -0.29
C PHE A 26 -11.11 -16.10 1.20
N LEU A 27 -12.02 -15.62 2.04
CA LEU A 27 -11.96 -15.86 3.49
C LEU A 27 -12.09 -17.36 3.81
N ASP A 28 -13.07 -18.04 3.24
CA ASP A 28 -13.28 -19.47 3.45
C ASP A 28 -12.08 -20.30 2.99
N ASN A 29 -11.51 -19.98 1.83
CA ASN A 29 -10.37 -20.71 1.29
C ASN A 29 -9.06 -20.39 2.02
N SER A 30 -8.87 -19.15 2.49
CA SER A 30 -7.68 -18.74 3.24
C SER A 30 -7.63 -19.38 4.62
N LEU A 31 -8.79 -19.47 5.31
CA LEU A 31 -8.90 -20.12 6.61
C LEU A 31 -8.94 -21.66 6.49
N GLY A 32 -9.43 -22.19 5.36
CA GLY A 32 -9.62 -23.62 5.12
C GLY A 32 -8.45 -24.33 4.46
N SER A 33 -7.29 -23.70 4.25
CA SER A 33 -6.09 -24.25 3.54
C SER A 33 -6.35 -24.89 2.17
N LYS A 34 -7.46 -24.53 1.51
CA LYS A 34 -7.87 -25.05 0.19
C LYS A 34 -7.67 -24.04 -0.95
N TYR A 35 -6.72 -23.11 -0.80
CA TYR A 35 -6.49 -22.11 -1.85
C TYR A 35 -5.90 -22.75 -3.11
N PRO A 36 -6.62 -22.77 -4.23
CA PRO A 36 -6.09 -23.34 -5.48
C PRO A 36 -5.02 -22.39 -6.05
N ALA A 37 -3.76 -22.68 -5.76
CA ALA A 37 -2.66 -21.93 -6.34
C ALA A 37 -2.51 -22.23 -7.84
N PRO A 38 -2.40 -21.22 -8.72
CA PRO A 38 -2.13 -21.43 -10.14
C PRO A 38 -0.78 -22.13 -10.32
N ARG A 39 -0.71 -23.10 -11.27
CA ARG A 39 0.54 -23.85 -11.54
C ARG A 39 1.66 -23.01 -12.16
N ASN A 40 1.34 -21.83 -12.69
CA ASN A 40 2.28 -20.90 -13.35
C ASN A 40 2.71 -19.76 -12.45
N LEU A 41 2.69 -19.94 -11.11
CA LEU A 41 3.22 -18.96 -10.19
C LEU A 41 4.73 -18.79 -10.42
N ASN A 42 5.16 -17.54 -10.55
CA ASN A 42 6.55 -17.13 -10.62
C ASN A 42 6.82 -15.98 -9.64
N TYR A 43 8.05 -15.51 -9.56
CA TYR A 43 8.44 -14.44 -8.61
C TYR A 43 7.67 -13.14 -8.77
N TRP A 44 7.12 -12.84 -9.93
CA TRP A 44 6.31 -11.65 -10.18
C TRP A 44 5.02 -11.61 -9.35
N TRP A 45 4.55 -12.75 -8.87
CA TRP A 45 3.37 -12.83 -8.02
C TRP A 45 3.65 -12.38 -6.58
N ASN A 46 4.91 -12.43 -6.16
CA ASN A 46 5.33 -12.07 -4.79
C ASN A 46 5.29 -10.56 -4.54
N PHE A 47 5.28 -9.72 -5.58
CA PHE A 47 5.27 -8.27 -5.40
C PHE A 47 4.01 -7.74 -4.68
N GLY A 48 2.89 -8.44 -4.76
CA GLY A 48 1.70 -8.13 -3.95
C GLY A 48 1.94 -8.38 -2.46
N SER A 49 2.54 -9.51 -2.11
CA SER A 49 2.87 -9.85 -0.72
C SER A 49 3.96 -8.93 -0.15
N ILE A 50 4.97 -8.60 -0.95
CA ILE A 50 6.03 -7.66 -0.57
C ILE A 50 5.44 -6.26 -0.34
N ALA A 51 4.50 -5.80 -1.18
CA ALA A 51 3.79 -4.55 -0.96
C ALA A 51 3.02 -4.56 0.37
N GLY A 52 2.38 -5.69 0.72
CA GLY A 52 1.73 -5.86 2.02
C GLY A 52 2.70 -5.75 3.20
N ILE A 53 3.89 -6.36 3.10
CA ILE A 53 4.93 -6.25 4.12
C ILE A 53 5.44 -4.80 4.23
N CYS A 54 5.67 -4.13 3.10
CA CYS A 54 6.05 -2.72 3.09
C CYS A 54 4.99 -1.84 3.76
N LEU A 55 3.70 -2.10 3.50
CA LEU A 55 2.60 -1.37 4.14
C LEU A 55 2.64 -1.54 5.67
N VAL A 56 2.78 -2.77 6.17
CA VAL A 56 2.88 -3.04 7.62
C VAL A 56 4.08 -2.31 8.22
N LEU A 57 5.24 -2.34 7.56
CA LEU A 57 6.43 -1.62 7.99
C LEU A 57 6.17 -0.10 8.07
N GLN A 58 5.52 0.48 7.05
CA GLN A 58 5.18 1.90 7.03
C GLN A 58 4.21 2.28 8.15
N ILE A 59 3.21 1.45 8.43
CA ILE A 59 2.27 1.71 9.53
C ILE A 59 2.98 1.67 10.88
N LEU A 60 3.79 0.65 11.15
CA LEU A 60 4.48 0.49 12.43
C LEU A 60 5.50 1.62 12.67
N THR A 61 6.34 1.91 11.68
CA THR A 61 7.32 2.99 11.78
C THR A 61 6.66 4.36 11.84
N GLY A 62 5.58 4.58 11.08
CA GLY A 62 4.81 5.81 11.09
C GLY A 62 4.11 6.06 12.42
N LEU A 63 3.53 5.03 13.04
CA LEU A 63 2.92 5.11 14.36
C LEU A 63 3.93 5.54 15.41
N PHE A 64 5.12 4.93 15.42
CA PHE A 64 6.20 5.30 16.32
C PHE A 64 6.64 6.76 16.11
N LEU A 65 6.83 7.19 14.88
CA LEU A 65 7.21 8.58 14.59
C LEU A 65 6.14 9.59 15.02
N THR A 66 4.86 9.25 14.84
CA THR A 66 3.74 10.10 15.24
C THR A 66 3.70 10.33 16.74
N MET A 67 4.12 9.36 17.55
CA MET A 67 4.16 9.50 19.01
C MET A 67 5.15 10.58 19.48
N HIS A 68 6.15 10.91 18.69
CA HIS A 68 7.21 11.88 19.01
C HIS A 68 7.12 13.17 18.18
N TYR A 69 6.25 13.21 17.18
CA TYR A 69 6.09 14.35 16.30
C TYR A 69 5.09 15.37 16.85
N ALA A 70 5.46 16.65 16.87
CA ALA A 70 4.58 17.76 17.25
C ALA A 70 4.01 18.45 16.01
N PRO A 71 2.69 18.34 15.71
CA PRO A 71 2.06 18.94 14.52
C PRO A 71 1.81 20.46 14.73
N ASN A 72 2.86 21.21 14.96
CA ASN A 72 2.82 22.66 15.14
C ASN A 72 3.86 23.31 14.24
N VAL A 73 3.50 24.42 13.58
CA VAL A 73 4.35 25.12 12.60
C VAL A 73 5.72 25.49 13.15
N ASN A 74 5.79 25.85 14.44
CA ASN A 74 7.02 26.28 15.10
C ASN A 74 7.82 25.11 15.68
N LEU A 75 7.18 23.98 15.99
CA LEU A 75 7.78 22.83 16.67
C LEU A 75 8.01 21.63 15.75
N ALA A 76 7.40 21.61 14.58
CA ALA A 76 7.44 20.45 13.70
C ALA A 76 8.89 20.05 13.32
N PHE A 77 9.70 21.03 12.92
CA PHE A 77 11.09 20.78 12.56
C PHE A 77 11.92 20.30 13.75
N ASP A 78 11.78 20.97 14.88
CA ASP A 78 12.53 20.66 16.11
C ASP A 78 12.14 19.27 16.66
N SER A 79 10.87 18.89 16.54
CA SER A 79 10.42 17.54 16.93
C SER A 79 11.03 16.45 16.05
N VAL A 80 11.24 16.71 14.75
CA VAL A 80 11.93 15.78 13.85
C VAL A 80 13.42 15.69 14.19
N GLU A 81 14.08 16.82 14.54
CA GLU A 81 15.46 16.80 15.03
C GLU A 81 15.59 16.03 16.33
N HIS A 82 14.65 16.24 17.27
CA HIS A 82 14.59 15.49 18.52
C HIS A 82 14.49 13.98 18.27
N ILE A 83 13.62 13.54 17.35
CA ILE A 83 13.54 12.12 16.96
C ILE A 83 14.88 11.59 16.45
N MET A 84 15.61 12.42 15.67
CA MET A 84 16.87 12.01 15.05
C MET A 84 18.03 11.92 16.04
N ARG A 85 18.06 12.76 17.10
CA ARG A 85 19.21 12.93 17.97
C ARG A 85 19.02 12.35 19.35
N ASP A 86 17.84 12.53 19.94
CA ASP A 86 17.63 12.28 21.38
C ASP A 86 16.83 10.99 21.63
N VAL A 87 16.00 10.55 20.68
CA VAL A 87 15.22 9.33 20.83
C VAL A 87 16.06 8.10 20.46
N ASN A 88 16.11 7.12 21.37
CA ASN A 88 16.84 5.87 21.14
C ASN A 88 16.35 5.18 19.87
N TYR A 89 17.25 4.92 18.91
CA TYR A 89 16.96 4.35 17.59
C TYR A 89 15.99 5.18 16.71
N GLY A 90 15.64 6.40 17.10
CA GLY A 90 14.73 7.26 16.37
C GLY A 90 15.21 7.57 14.95
N TRP A 91 16.53 7.82 14.78
CA TRP A 91 17.15 7.99 13.48
C TRP A 91 16.95 6.80 12.56
N MET A 92 17.09 5.58 13.10
CA MET A 92 16.93 4.34 12.33
C MET A 92 15.47 4.19 11.87
N ILE A 93 14.50 4.38 12.75
CA ILE A 93 13.07 4.26 12.43
C ILE A 93 12.68 5.31 11.39
N ARG A 94 13.18 6.53 11.51
CA ARG A 94 12.91 7.59 10.54
C ARG A 94 13.48 7.25 9.16
N TYR A 95 14.71 6.76 9.08
CA TYR A 95 15.29 6.33 7.81
C TYR A 95 14.57 5.13 7.23
N MET A 96 14.22 4.14 8.04
CA MET A 96 13.41 3.00 7.59
C MET A 96 12.06 3.45 7.01
N HIS A 97 11.42 4.44 7.64
CA HIS A 97 10.17 5.01 7.15
C HIS A 97 10.36 5.74 5.80
N ALA A 98 11.33 6.60 5.70
CA ALA A 98 11.60 7.39 4.50
C ALA A 98 12.04 6.54 3.30
N VAL A 99 13.03 5.65 3.51
CA VAL A 99 13.53 4.75 2.45
C VAL A 99 12.49 3.68 2.13
N GLY A 100 11.80 3.17 3.16
CA GLY A 100 10.72 2.21 3.01
C GLY A 100 9.56 2.74 2.18
N ALA A 101 9.23 4.03 2.28
CA ALA A 101 8.24 4.67 1.42
C ALA A 101 8.65 4.61 -0.06
N SER A 102 9.90 4.95 -0.39
CA SER A 102 10.42 4.85 -1.76
C SER A 102 10.40 3.42 -2.28
N MET A 103 10.82 2.45 -1.46
CA MET A 103 10.77 1.03 -1.80
C MET A 103 9.33 0.55 -2.04
N PHE A 104 8.39 1.02 -1.22
CA PHE A 104 6.98 0.67 -1.37
C PHE A 104 6.43 1.11 -2.74
N PHE A 105 6.75 2.32 -3.19
CA PHE A 105 6.38 2.78 -4.54
C PHE A 105 6.96 1.91 -5.64
N VAL A 106 8.24 1.56 -5.58
CA VAL A 106 8.88 0.68 -6.57
C VAL A 106 8.16 -0.67 -6.64
N VAL A 107 7.89 -1.28 -5.49
CA VAL A 107 7.18 -2.56 -5.40
C VAL A 107 5.76 -2.47 -5.97
N VAL A 108 5.03 -1.40 -5.67
CA VAL A 108 3.67 -1.17 -6.19
C VAL A 108 3.68 -0.94 -7.69
N TYR A 109 4.64 -0.19 -8.25
CA TYR A 109 4.77 -0.04 -9.71
C TYR A 109 4.99 -1.39 -10.39
N ILE A 110 5.87 -2.22 -9.87
CA ILE A 110 6.10 -3.57 -10.41
C ILE A 110 4.82 -4.41 -10.30
N HIS A 111 4.11 -4.32 -9.19
CA HIS A 111 2.83 -5.00 -8.99
C HIS A 111 1.77 -4.57 -10.02
N ILE A 112 1.66 -3.27 -10.32
CA ILE A 112 0.76 -2.73 -11.35
C ILE A 112 1.19 -3.20 -12.74
N CYS A 113 2.48 -3.09 -13.07
CA CYS A 113 3.01 -3.56 -14.36
C CYS A 113 2.75 -5.04 -14.59
N ARG A 114 2.88 -5.87 -13.53
CA ARG A 114 2.52 -7.29 -13.59
C ARG A 114 1.03 -7.47 -13.90
N GLY A 115 0.14 -6.68 -13.27
CA GLY A 115 -1.29 -6.70 -13.53
C GLY A 115 -1.65 -6.35 -14.97
N LEU A 116 -0.95 -5.37 -15.56
CA LEU A 116 -1.10 -4.97 -16.96
C LEU A 116 -0.59 -6.06 -17.92
N TYR A 117 0.60 -6.59 -17.67
CA TYR A 117 1.21 -7.61 -18.51
C TYR A 117 0.38 -8.89 -18.60
N TYR A 118 -0.14 -9.38 -17.47
CA TYR A 118 -0.98 -10.58 -17.43
C TYR A 118 -2.47 -10.32 -17.71
N GLY A 119 -2.86 -9.08 -18.00
CA GLY A 119 -4.25 -8.74 -18.29
C GLY A 119 -5.19 -8.90 -17.10
N SER A 120 -4.67 -8.75 -15.86
CA SER A 120 -5.45 -8.93 -14.62
C SER A 120 -6.56 -7.89 -14.43
N TYR A 121 -6.58 -6.83 -15.24
CA TYR A 121 -7.60 -5.78 -15.23
C TYR A 121 -8.85 -6.13 -16.02
N LYS A 122 -8.83 -7.26 -16.78
CA LYS A 122 -9.96 -7.69 -17.61
C LYS A 122 -11.00 -8.44 -16.78
N ALA A 123 -12.21 -8.54 -17.35
CA ALA A 123 -13.30 -9.30 -16.76
C ALA A 123 -12.85 -10.71 -16.29
N PRO A 124 -13.27 -11.14 -15.10
CA PRO A 124 -14.22 -10.54 -14.15
C PRO A 124 -13.60 -9.69 -13.05
N ARG A 125 -12.33 -9.24 -13.19
CA ARG A 125 -11.53 -8.60 -12.15
C ARG A 125 -11.46 -7.09 -12.26
N GLU A 126 -12.36 -6.47 -13.00
CA GLU A 126 -12.37 -5.03 -13.25
C GLU A 126 -12.51 -4.23 -11.94
N ILE A 127 -13.40 -4.67 -11.05
CA ILE A 127 -13.65 -3.98 -9.78
C ILE A 127 -12.40 -4.04 -8.90
N LEU A 128 -11.71 -5.18 -8.85
CA LEU A 128 -10.48 -5.33 -8.10
C LEU A 128 -9.38 -4.39 -8.62
N TRP A 129 -9.31 -4.21 -9.94
CA TRP A 129 -8.39 -3.27 -10.57
C TRP A 129 -8.71 -1.82 -10.20
N TRP A 130 -9.98 -1.40 -10.28
CA TRP A 130 -10.40 -0.07 -9.89
C TRP A 130 -10.12 0.23 -8.41
N LEU A 131 -10.37 -0.74 -7.53
CA LEU A 131 -10.06 -0.62 -6.11
C LEU A 131 -8.55 -0.41 -5.90
N GLY A 132 -7.71 -1.18 -6.59
CA GLY A 132 -6.26 -1.01 -6.57
C GLY A 132 -5.81 0.38 -7.04
N LEU A 133 -6.44 0.93 -8.08
CA LEU A 133 -6.15 2.27 -8.56
C LEU A 133 -6.50 3.34 -7.52
N VAL A 134 -7.65 3.23 -6.87
CA VAL A 134 -8.04 4.16 -5.79
C VAL A 134 -7.06 4.09 -4.63
N ILE A 135 -6.65 2.90 -4.19
CA ILE A 135 -5.65 2.70 -3.14
C ILE A 135 -4.32 3.34 -3.54
N PHE A 136 -3.90 3.19 -4.79
CA PHE A 136 -2.67 3.81 -5.30
C PHE A 136 -2.72 5.34 -5.25
N LEU A 137 -3.84 5.96 -5.63
CA LEU A 137 -4.03 7.41 -5.53
C LEU A 137 -3.99 7.90 -4.07
N LEU A 138 -4.65 7.17 -3.17
CA LEU A 138 -4.60 7.48 -1.73
C LEU A 138 -3.18 7.34 -1.17
N MET A 139 -2.43 6.33 -1.61
CA MET A 139 -1.02 6.14 -1.23
C MET A 139 -0.15 7.33 -1.68
N MET A 140 -0.34 7.81 -2.91
CA MET A 140 0.37 9.02 -3.39
C MET A 140 0.02 10.25 -2.56
N ALA A 141 -1.26 10.46 -2.24
CA ALA A 141 -1.68 11.56 -1.39
C ALA A 141 -1.08 11.47 0.02
N THR A 142 -1.08 10.29 0.62
CA THR A 142 -0.49 10.03 1.94
C THR A 142 1.02 10.30 1.93
N ALA A 143 1.73 9.83 0.90
CA ALA A 143 3.17 10.05 0.78
C ALA A 143 3.51 11.54 0.60
N PHE A 144 2.72 12.26 -0.19
CA PHE A 144 2.87 13.70 -0.34
C PHE A 144 2.68 14.45 0.98
N MET A 145 1.60 14.15 1.70
CA MET A 145 1.36 14.75 3.02
C MET A 145 2.49 14.42 4.00
N GLY A 146 2.95 13.17 4.04
CA GLY A 146 4.07 12.75 4.89
C GLY A 146 5.37 13.46 4.58
N TYR A 147 5.64 13.72 3.30
CA TYR A 147 6.84 14.46 2.87
C TYR A 147 6.82 15.93 3.34
N VAL A 148 5.66 16.54 3.43
CA VAL A 148 5.52 17.95 3.85
C VAL A 148 5.60 18.12 5.38
N LEU A 149 5.32 17.07 6.17
CA LEU A 149 5.27 17.13 7.64
C LEU A 149 6.52 17.74 8.30
N PRO A 150 7.77 17.43 7.86
CA PRO A 150 8.97 18.02 8.49
C PRO A 150 9.12 19.53 8.29
N TRP A 151 8.23 20.17 7.54
CA TRP A 151 8.30 21.60 7.23
C TRP A 151 9.69 22.05 6.70
N GLY A 152 10.31 21.21 5.88
CA GLY A 152 11.58 21.49 5.22
C GLY A 152 11.48 22.53 4.10
N GLN A 153 12.16 22.29 2.99
CA GLN A 153 12.28 23.24 1.86
C GLN A 153 10.97 23.55 1.12
N MET A 154 9.92 22.72 1.26
CA MET A 154 8.61 22.98 0.64
C MET A 154 7.72 23.96 1.42
N LYS A 155 8.22 24.58 2.47
CA LYS A 155 7.48 25.59 3.21
C LYS A 155 7.48 26.91 2.41
N ILE A 156 6.32 27.34 1.94
CA ILE A 156 6.14 28.60 1.19
C ILE A 156 6.61 29.85 1.98
N GLY A 157 6.80 29.77 3.29
CA GLY A 157 7.16 30.90 4.15
C GLY A 157 8.67 31.11 4.43
N ARG A 158 9.58 30.25 3.94
CA ARG A 158 11.02 30.41 4.17
C ARG A 158 11.75 31.23 3.11
N ALA A 159 11.08 31.71 2.09
CA ALA A 159 11.65 32.53 1.04
C ALA A 159 11.84 34.01 1.45
N HIS A 160 11.47 34.41 2.65
CA HIS A 160 11.45 35.81 3.08
C HIS A 160 12.04 36.03 4.51
N VAL A 161 13.11 35.34 4.87
CA VAL A 161 13.93 35.75 6.02
C VAL A 161 15.40 35.68 5.62
#